data_375f195b08037670588746e2b935a9fe
#
_entry.id   375f195b08037670588746e2b935a9fe
#
_cell.length_a   1.000
_cell.length_b   1.000
_cell.length_c   1.000
_cell.angle_alpha   90.00
_cell.angle_beta   90.00
_cell.angle_gamma   90.00
#
_symmetry.space_group_name_H-M   'P 1'
#
loop_
_entity.id
_entity.type
_entity.pdbx_description
1 polymer ?
#
loop_
_entity_poly.entity_id
_entity_poly.type
_entity_poly.pdbx_seq_one_letter_code
_entity_poly.pdbx_strand_id
1 'polypeptide(L)'
;MQFMAEMFMNCSNLVVEGNEKMKYTDGKNIMVCVQSADGAAIGAALETVSKAAELAKAAGEEVLAVVFGKDTDTKPVIAAGAAKVLTAGSNELQAAEKAEILTKLVEKYQPKALYMAGTPEGKMIAPAVAAAFESGCATDVTGITADGVYTTLSYNGNVLNDMKMGENLPHIATVRSGSFAKNLDESRSGEVADEDVTAEDVRTKVVETVKEIAESVNLEEAQVIVSGGRGMGSKDNFALVEQLAEVLGGVVGATRPAIEEGWVSRAHQVGQSGKIVAPKLYIACGISGATQHVSGMIGSGYIVAINKDEDAS
;
A
#
# COMPACT_ATOMS: atom_id res chain seq x y z
N MET A 1 -7.58 19.27 -30.54
CA MET A 1 -8.04 17.87 -30.48
C MET A 1 -7.10 16.89 -31.15
N GLN A 2 -6.49 17.21 -32.29
CA GLN A 2 -5.54 16.34 -33.01
C GLN A 2 -4.24 16.10 -32.23
N PHE A 3 -3.70 17.11 -31.54
CA PHE A 3 -2.47 17.04 -30.74
C PHE A 3 -2.61 16.13 -29.50
N MET A 4 -3.79 16.05 -28.89
CA MET A 4 -4.06 15.13 -27.79
C MET A 4 -4.21 13.67 -28.25
N ALA A 5 -4.77 13.46 -29.45
CA ALA A 5 -4.89 12.12 -30.03
C ALA A 5 -3.51 11.54 -30.42
N GLU A 6 -2.60 12.38 -30.91
CA GLU A 6 -1.21 11.96 -31.23
C GLU A 6 -0.39 11.67 -29.95
N MET A 7 -0.65 12.41 -28.85
CA MET A 7 -0.01 12.15 -27.56
C MET A 7 -0.52 10.84 -26.92
N PHE A 8 -1.80 10.50 -27.08
CA PHE A 8 -2.37 9.22 -26.64
C PHE A 8 -1.91 8.04 -27.51
N MET A 9 -1.75 8.25 -28.84
CA MET A 9 -1.20 7.21 -29.74
C MET A 9 0.30 6.98 -29.51
N ASN A 10 1.07 7.98 -29.11
CA ASN A 10 2.48 7.79 -28.74
C ASN A 10 2.67 7.09 -27.40
N CYS A 11 1.71 7.19 -26.44
CA CYS A 11 1.77 6.38 -25.22
C CYS A 11 1.53 4.88 -25.47
N SER A 12 0.77 4.52 -26.51
CA SER A 12 0.59 3.10 -26.89
C SER A 12 1.78 2.51 -27.65
N ASN A 13 2.65 3.36 -28.21
CA ASN A 13 3.90 2.95 -28.89
C ASN A 13 5.14 3.00 -28.00
N LEU A 14 5.01 3.33 -26.70
CA LEU A 14 6.03 3.14 -25.66
C LEU A 14 6.02 1.71 -25.08
N VAL A 15 5.34 0.78 -25.75
CA VAL A 15 5.57 -0.64 -25.55
C VAL A 15 6.91 -0.96 -26.23
N VAL A 16 7.89 -1.21 -25.37
CA VAL A 16 9.25 -1.65 -25.67
C VAL A 16 9.26 -2.57 -26.88
N GLU A 17 9.80 -2.09 -28.01
CA GLU A 17 10.17 -2.96 -29.11
C GLU A 17 11.25 -3.93 -28.61
N GLY A 18 10.91 -5.19 -28.42
CA GLY A 18 11.86 -6.24 -28.13
C GLY A 18 11.52 -7.25 -27.04
N ASN A 19 10.52 -7.06 -26.19
CA ASN A 19 10.10 -8.13 -25.28
C ASN A 19 8.88 -8.86 -25.84
N GLU A 20 9.04 -10.15 -26.18
CA GLU A 20 7.90 -11.05 -26.34
C GLU A 20 7.07 -10.96 -25.05
N LYS A 21 5.77 -10.68 -25.19
CA LYS A 21 4.88 -10.53 -24.05
C LYS A 21 4.79 -11.86 -23.29
N MET A 22 5.17 -11.83 -22.02
CA MET A 22 5.21 -13.00 -21.15
C MET A 22 3.81 -13.32 -20.65
N LYS A 23 3.04 -14.10 -21.39
CA LYS A 23 1.67 -14.48 -21.01
C LYS A 23 1.64 -15.92 -20.53
N TYR A 24 0.94 -16.16 -19.41
CA TYR A 24 0.60 -17.50 -18.95
C TYR A 24 -0.79 -17.50 -18.31
N THR A 25 -1.45 -18.65 -18.35
CA THR A 25 -2.82 -18.85 -17.85
C THR A 25 -2.90 -19.97 -16.81
N ASP A 26 -1.80 -20.69 -16.58
CA ASP A 26 -1.67 -21.72 -15.56
C ASP A 26 -0.56 -21.33 -14.58
N GLY A 27 -0.93 -21.08 -13.35
CA GLY A 27 -0.02 -20.62 -12.30
C GLY A 27 -0.41 -21.18 -10.93
N LYS A 28 0.56 -21.29 -10.05
CA LYS A 28 0.37 -21.78 -8.68
C LYS A 28 0.99 -20.80 -7.69
N ASN A 29 0.50 -20.87 -6.46
CA ASN A 29 0.97 -20.07 -5.36
C ASN A 29 0.60 -18.58 -5.48
N ILE A 30 0.71 -17.88 -4.39
CA ILE A 30 0.51 -16.43 -4.33
C ILE A 30 1.85 -15.79 -4.04
N MET A 31 2.27 -14.87 -4.88
CA MET A 31 3.46 -14.05 -4.63
C MET A 31 3.05 -12.75 -3.92
N VAL A 32 3.85 -12.32 -2.95
CA VAL A 32 3.65 -11.03 -2.28
C VAL A 32 4.94 -10.21 -2.36
N CYS A 33 4.87 -9.04 -2.97
CA CYS A 33 5.95 -8.07 -2.90
C CYS A 33 5.86 -7.33 -1.56
N VAL A 34 6.81 -7.58 -0.68
CA VAL A 34 6.86 -7.04 0.68
C VAL A 34 7.68 -5.76 0.68
N GLN A 35 7.03 -4.64 0.92
CA GLN A 35 7.72 -3.37 1.11
C GLN A 35 8.31 -3.29 2.52
N SER A 36 9.49 -2.69 2.62
CA SER A 36 10.22 -2.52 3.86
C SER A 36 10.66 -1.07 4.05
N ALA A 37 10.79 -0.67 5.30
CA ALA A 37 11.37 0.59 5.73
C ALA A 37 12.36 0.32 6.86
N ASP A 38 13.53 0.96 6.82
CA ASP A 38 14.58 0.82 7.82
C ASP A 38 14.95 -0.65 8.17
N GLY A 39 14.93 -1.52 7.13
CA GLY A 39 15.28 -2.94 7.27
C GLY A 39 14.17 -3.83 7.85
N ALA A 40 12.97 -3.32 8.05
CA ALA A 40 11.81 -4.07 8.54
C ALA A 40 10.64 -4.00 7.56
N ALA A 41 9.86 -5.09 7.44
CA ALA A 41 8.63 -5.10 6.66
C ALA A 41 7.59 -4.15 7.27
N ILE A 42 6.96 -3.30 6.44
CA ILE A 42 5.92 -2.39 6.90
C ILE A 42 4.64 -3.14 7.30
N GLY A 43 3.85 -2.58 8.22
CA GLY A 43 2.62 -3.20 8.73
C GLY A 43 1.64 -3.61 7.62
N ALA A 44 1.40 -2.73 6.65
CA ALA A 44 0.52 -3.00 5.51
C ALA A 44 1.00 -4.16 4.61
N ALA A 45 2.32 -4.36 4.49
CA ALA A 45 2.86 -5.51 3.76
C ALA A 45 2.61 -6.82 4.54
N LEU A 46 2.74 -6.81 5.87
CA LEU A 46 2.46 -7.97 6.72
C LEU A 46 0.96 -8.33 6.72
N GLU A 47 0.05 -7.35 6.67
CA GLU A 47 -1.39 -7.57 6.44
C GLU A 47 -1.62 -8.28 5.11
N THR A 48 -0.95 -7.83 4.05
CA THR A 48 -1.04 -8.42 2.70
C THR A 48 -0.55 -9.86 2.68
N VAL A 49 0.59 -10.16 3.35
CA VAL A 49 1.10 -11.53 3.49
C VAL A 49 0.12 -12.41 4.26
N SER A 50 -0.46 -11.89 5.37
CA SER A 50 -1.43 -12.63 6.18
C SER A 50 -2.69 -12.99 5.39
N LYS A 51 -3.20 -12.06 4.56
CA LYS A 51 -4.34 -12.33 3.67
C LYS A 51 -3.98 -13.31 2.56
N ALA A 52 -2.81 -13.18 1.96
CA ALA A 52 -2.31 -14.12 0.96
C ALA A 52 -2.19 -15.53 1.55
N ALA A 53 -1.72 -15.67 2.80
CA ALA A 53 -1.61 -16.95 3.49
C ALA A 53 -2.98 -17.60 3.74
N GLU A 54 -3.98 -16.81 4.11
CA GLU A 54 -5.38 -17.29 4.25
C GLU A 54 -5.90 -17.87 2.92
N LEU A 55 -5.72 -17.12 1.81
CA LEU A 55 -6.17 -17.52 0.47
C LEU A 55 -5.40 -18.74 -0.06
N ALA A 56 -4.08 -18.75 0.10
CA ALA A 56 -3.23 -19.87 -0.31
C ALA A 56 -3.60 -21.15 0.44
N LYS A 57 -3.80 -21.06 1.77
CA LYS A 57 -4.25 -22.20 2.59
C LYS A 57 -5.59 -22.77 2.11
N ALA A 58 -6.55 -21.91 1.76
CA ALA A 58 -7.84 -22.35 1.22
C ALA A 58 -7.72 -23.07 -0.12
N ALA A 59 -6.70 -22.73 -0.93
CA ALA A 59 -6.42 -23.36 -2.22
C ALA A 59 -5.45 -24.56 -2.13
N GLY A 60 -4.88 -24.88 -0.98
CA GLY A 60 -3.82 -25.88 -0.83
C GLY A 60 -2.50 -25.45 -1.46
N GLU A 61 -2.21 -24.18 -1.45
CA GLU A 61 -1.04 -23.53 -2.06
C GLU A 61 -0.20 -22.79 -1.03
N GLU A 62 0.90 -22.17 -1.46
CA GLU A 62 1.87 -21.50 -0.62
C GLU A 62 1.98 -20.00 -0.95
N VAL A 63 2.56 -19.24 -0.01
CA VAL A 63 2.92 -17.84 -0.22
C VAL A 63 4.41 -17.74 -0.44
N LEU A 64 4.78 -17.10 -1.56
CA LEU A 64 6.13 -16.69 -1.92
C LEU A 64 6.27 -15.19 -1.65
N ALA A 65 7.01 -14.79 -0.64
CA ALA A 65 7.23 -13.37 -0.34
C ALA A 65 8.53 -12.89 -0.98
N VAL A 66 8.49 -11.80 -1.72
CA VAL A 66 9.68 -11.14 -2.29
C VAL A 66 10.01 -9.93 -1.43
N VAL A 67 11.23 -9.89 -0.91
CA VAL A 67 11.77 -8.82 -0.09
C VAL A 67 12.97 -8.21 -0.81
N PHE A 68 13.02 -6.90 -0.90
CA PHE A 68 14.20 -6.22 -1.44
C PHE A 68 15.21 -5.92 -0.33
N GLY A 69 16.48 -6.25 -0.59
CA GLY A 69 17.59 -6.09 0.37
C GLY A 69 17.82 -7.32 1.26
N LYS A 70 19.06 -7.80 1.28
CA LYS A 70 19.47 -9.00 2.03
C LYS A 70 19.45 -8.79 3.55
N ASP A 71 19.55 -7.55 4.00
CA ASP A 71 19.60 -7.18 5.43
C ASP A 71 18.19 -6.97 6.03
N THR A 72 17.14 -7.15 5.24
CA THR A 72 15.76 -7.00 5.73
C THR A 72 15.40 -8.18 6.64
N ASP A 73 14.83 -7.90 7.82
CA ASP A 73 14.34 -8.93 8.73
C ASP A 73 13.15 -9.70 8.10
N THR A 74 13.40 -10.97 7.79
CA THR A 74 12.41 -11.86 7.17
C THR A 74 11.53 -12.60 8.19
N LYS A 75 11.86 -12.58 9.48
CA LYS A 75 11.09 -13.30 10.51
C LYS A 75 9.62 -12.86 10.59
N PRO A 76 9.30 -11.56 10.63
CA PRO A 76 7.90 -11.12 10.66
C PRO A 76 7.13 -11.54 9.40
N VAL A 77 7.81 -11.63 8.23
CA VAL A 77 7.21 -12.05 6.97
C VAL A 77 6.83 -13.53 7.01
N ILE A 78 7.70 -14.38 7.57
CA ILE A 78 7.42 -15.80 7.81
C ILE A 78 6.31 -15.96 8.85
N ALA A 79 6.38 -15.21 9.95
CA ALA A 79 5.34 -15.21 10.98
C ALA A 79 3.97 -14.78 10.42
N ALA A 80 3.93 -13.89 9.42
CA ALA A 80 2.70 -13.51 8.71
C ALA A 80 2.15 -14.62 7.80
N GLY A 81 2.96 -15.62 7.43
CA GLY A 81 2.51 -16.81 6.70
C GLY A 81 3.21 -17.07 5.37
N ALA A 82 4.35 -16.43 5.09
CA ALA A 82 5.17 -16.79 3.95
C ALA A 82 5.83 -18.16 4.16
N ALA A 83 5.61 -19.09 3.24
CA ALA A 83 6.30 -20.38 3.25
C ALA A 83 7.74 -20.25 2.73
N LYS A 84 7.95 -19.33 1.79
CA LYS A 84 9.26 -19.02 1.24
C LYS A 84 9.42 -17.52 1.09
N VAL A 85 10.57 -16.99 1.53
CA VAL A 85 10.97 -15.60 1.34
C VAL A 85 12.12 -15.56 0.33
N LEU A 86 11.94 -14.80 -0.72
CA LEU A 86 12.92 -14.54 -1.76
C LEU A 86 13.54 -13.16 -1.51
N THR A 87 14.83 -13.11 -1.21
CA THR A 87 15.55 -11.84 -1.09
C THR A 87 16.18 -11.49 -2.43
N ALA A 88 15.92 -10.30 -2.94
CA ALA A 88 16.40 -9.87 -4.25
C ALA A 88 16.87 -8.40 -4.21
N GLY A 89 17.88 -8.07 -5.00
CA GLY A 89 18.35 -6.71 -5.19
C GLY A 89 18.71 -5.97 -3.89
N SER A 90 18.35 -4.68 -3.83
CA SER A 90 18.60 -3.79 -2.69
C SER A 90 17.34 -2.97 -2.34
N ASN A 91 17.24 -2.54 -1.08
CA ASN A 91 16.19 -1.64 -0.61
C ASN A 91 16.24 -0.25 -1.27
N GLU A 92 17.42 0.16 -1.73
CA GLU A 92 17.65 1.48 -2.35
C GLU A 92 17.18 1.57 -3.80
N LEU A 93 16.78 0.44 -4.41
CA LEU A 93 16.27 0.40 -5.78
C LEU A 93 15.00 1.24 -5.92
N GLN A 94 14.88 1.91 -7.07
CA GLN A 94 13.67 2.65 -7.42
C GLN A 94 12.54 1.68 -7.81
N ALA A 95 11.30 2.16 -7.78
CA ALA A 95 10.12 1.34 -8.10
C ALA A 95 10.20 0.69 -9.50
N ALA A 96 10.80 1.37 -10.49
CA ALA A 96 10.99 0.82 -11.83
C ALA A 96 11.95 -0.38 -11.85
N GLU A 97 13.07 -0.29 -11.13
CA GLU A 97 14.05 -1.38 -10.98
C GLU A 97 13.45 -2.57 -10.23
N LYS A 98 12.72 -2.29 -9.14
CA LYS A 98 11.99 -3.31 -8.38
C LYS A 98 10.92 -4.00 -9.24
N ALA A 99 10.22 -3.26 -10.09
CA ALA A 99 9.23 -3.80 -11.01
C ALA A 99 9.86 -4.74 -12.04
N GLU A 100 11.04 -4.40 -12.60
CA GLU A 100 11.76 -5.25 -13.53
C GLU A 100 12.24 -6.56 -12.87
N ILE A 101 12.84 -6.46 -11.68
CA ILE A 101 13.26 -7.64 -10.90
C ILE A 101 12.05 -8.51 -10.58
N LEU A 102 10.95 -7.90 -10.13
CA LEU A 102 9.72 -8.63 -9.80
C LEU A 102 9.12 -9.31 -11.04
N THR A 103 9.20 -8.67 -12.21
CA THR A 103 8.77 -9.27 -13.49
C THR A 103 9.58 -10.55 -13.79
N LYS A 104 10.91 -10.51 -13.65
CA LYS A 104 11.79 -11.68 -13.84
C LYS A 104 11.46 -12.80 -12.82
N LEU A 105 11.14 -12.44 -11.57
CA LEU A 105 10.72 -13.44 -10.55
C LEU A 105 9.34 -14.02 -10.85
N VAL A 106 8.39 -13.22 -11.32
CA VAL A 106 7.07 -13.68 -11.74
C VAL A 106 7.19 -14.65 -12.92
N GLU A 107 8.04 -14.35 -13.89
CA GLU A 107 8.31 -15.26 -15.03
C GLU A 107 8.89 -16.60 -14.55
N LYS A 108 9.85 -16.57 -13.61
CA LYS A 108 10.49 -17.76 -13.06
C LYS A 108 9.56 -18.64 -12.23
N TYR A 109 8.72 -18.03 -11.39
CA TYR A 109 7.90 -18.75 -10.43
C TYR A 109 6.46 -18.97 -10.85
N GLN A 110 5.98 -18.24 -11.86
CA GLN A 110 4.63 -18.30 -12.42
C GLN A 110 3.51 -18.34 -11.36
N PRO A 111 3.44 -17.34 -10.44
CA PRO A 111 2.41 -17.30 -9.44
C PRO A 111 1.04 -17.03 -10.06
N LYS A 112 -0.04 -17.59 -9.51
CA LYS A 112 -1.40 -17.24 -9.95
C LYS A 112 -1.81 -15.82 -9.60
N ALA A 113 -1.24 -15.26 -8.53
CA ALA A 113 -1.52 -13.90 -8.09
C ALA A 113 -0.25 -13.22 -7.53
N LEU A 114 -0.18 -11.91 -7.68
CA LEU A 114 0.85 -11.05 -7.11
C LEU A 114 0.19 -9.92 -6.33
N TYR A 115 0.44 -9.89 -5.03
CA TYR A 115 -0.11 -8.84 -4.16
C TYR A 115 0.98 -7.97 -3.57
N MET A 116 0.64 -6.73 -3.26
CA MET A 116 1.51 -5.78 -2.56
C MET A 116 0.67 -4.75 -1.82
N ALA A 117 1.25 -4.10 -0.81
CA ALA A 117 0.55 -3.03 -0.11
C ALA A 117 0.30 -1.82 -1.03
N GLY A 118 -0.82 -1.12 -0.84
CA GLY A 118 -1.26 0.03 -1.63
C GLY A 118 -0.50 1.33 -1.32
N THR A 119 0.80 1.23 -1.03
CA THR A 119 1.70 2.36 -0.85
C THR A 119 1.97 3.09 -2.16
N PRO A 120 2.53 4.30 -2.16
CA PRO A 120 2.96 4.97 -3.39
C PRO A 120 3.89 4.08 -4.24
N GLU A 121 4.84 3.36 -3.61
CA GLU A 121 5.73 2.43 -4.30
C GLU A 121 4.95 1.25 -4.91
N GLY A 122 4.07 0.59 -4.15
CA GLY A 122 3.26 -0.53 -4.66
C GLY A 122 2.37 -0.12 -5.83
N LYS A 123 1.79 1.09 -5.79
CA LYS A 123 0.98 1.66 -6.88
C LYS A 123 1.79 1.99 -8.14
N MET A 124 3.11 2.12 -8.04
CA MET A 124 4.00 2.26 -9.20
C MET A 124 4.43 0.89 -9.76
N ILE A 125 4.73 -0.08 -8.88
CA ILE A 125 5.22 -1.40 -9.27
C ILE A 125 4.11 -2.25 -9.89
N ALA A 126 2.93 -2.31 -9.27
CA ALA A 126 1.84 -3.21 -9.68
C ALA A 126 1.43 -3.05 -11.16
N PRO A 127 1.12 -1.84 -11.67
CA PRO A 127 0.72 -1.69 -13.07
C PRO A 127 1.88 -1.94 -14.05
N ALA A 128 3.13 -1.69 -13.65
CA ALA A 128 4.29 -1.96 -14.49
C ALA A 128 4.45 -3.49 -14.73
N VAL A 129 4.33 -4.29 -13.68
CA VAL A 129 4.36 -5.75 -13.79
C VAL A 129 3.13 -6.26 -14.56
N ALA A 130 1.93 -5.71 -14.30
CA ALA A 130 0.72 -6.09 -15.02
C ALA A 130 0.83 -5.88 -16.54
N ALA A 131 1.46 -4.79 -16.95
CA ALA A 131 1.68 -4.48 -18.36
C ALA A 131 2.60 -5.49 -19.05
N ALA A 132 3.62 -6.02 -18.34
CA ALA A 132 4.53 -7.03 -18.89
C ALA A 132 3.82 -8.35 -19.23
N PHE A 133 2.83 -8.73 -18.41
CA PHE A 133 2.06 -9.98 -18.58
C PHE A 133 0.71 -9.77 -19.28
N GLU A 134 0.34 -8.55 -19.64
CA GLU A 134 -1.02 -8.18 -20.09
C GLU A 134 -2.11 -8.72 -19.16
N SER A 135 -1.84 -8.70 -17.87
CA SER A 135 -2.72 -9.22 -16.83
C SER A 135 -3.55 -8.11 -16.18
N GLY A 136 -4.58 -8.52 -15.42
CA GLY A 136 -5.40 -7.58 -14.66
C GLY A 136 -4.66 -7.01 -13.45
N CYS A 137 -4.94 -5.72 -13.13
CA CYS A 137 -4.42 -5.06 -11.95
C CYS A 137 -5.56 -4.36 -11.20
N ALA A 138 -5.94 -4.88 -10.02
CA ALA A 138 -6.89 -4.24 -9.13
C ALA A 138 -6.14 -3.34 -8.14
N THR A 139 -6.52 -2.08 -8.04
CA THR A 139 -5.85 -1.12 -7.16
C THR A 139 -6.70 -0.75 -5.96
N ASP A 140 -6.03 -0.54 -4.83
CA ASP A 140 -6.65 -0.11 -3.55
C ASP A 140 -7.75 -1.08 -3.07
N VAL A 141 -7.45 -2.38 -3.16
CA VAL A 141 -8.37 -3.47 -2.85
C VAL A 141 -8.63 -3.56 -1.35
N THR A 142 -9.91 -3.70 -0.99
CA THR A 142 -10.36 -3.84 0.41
C THR A 142 -10.91 -5.22 0.72
N GLY A 143 -11.18 -6.04 -0.30
CA GLY A 143 -11.66 -7.41 -0.17
C GLY A 143 -11.09 -8.32 -1.26
N ILE A 144 -10.69 -9.54 -0.89
CA ILE A 144 -10.26 -10.58 -1.83
C ILE A 144 -10.89 -11.89 -1.36
N THR A 145 -11.65 -12.53 -2.24
CA THR A 145 -12.29 -13.81 -1.97
C THR A 145 -11.49 -14.98 -2.55
N ALA A 146 -11.73 -16.19 -2.05
CA ALA A 146 -11.05 -17.40 -2.53
C ALA A 146 -11.36 -17.75 -4.00
N ASP A 147 -12.51 -17.30 -4.53
CA ASP A 147 -12.91 -17.47 -5.94
C ASP A 147 -12.44 -16.34 -6.85
N GLY A 148 -11.53 -15.49 -6.37
CA GLY A 148 -10.83 -14.47 -7.16
C GLY A 148 -11.68 -13.22 -7.45
N VAL A 149 -12.58 -12.85 -6.55
CA VAL A 149 -13.26 -11.54 -6.58
C VAL A 149 -12.46 -10.54 -5.78
N TYR A 150 -12.22 -9.38 -6.38
CA TYR A 150 -11.51 -8.24 -5.78
C TYR A 150 -12.50 -7.12 -5.56
N THR A 151 -12.65 -6.68 -4.32
CA THR A 151 -13.51 -5.55 -3.94
C THR A 151 -12.69 -4.27 -3.84
N THR A 152 -13.12 -3.23 -4.52
CA THR A 152 -12.50 -1.90 -4.48
C THR A 152 -13.52 -0.83 -4.11
N LEU A 153 -13.05 0.30 -3.60
CA LEU A 153 -13.88 1.45 -3.24
C LEU A 153 -13.86 2.48 -4.37
N SER A 154 -15.05 2.99 -4.74
CA SER A 154 -15.20 4.13 -5.64
C SER A 154 -16.03 5.24 -5.00
N TYR A 155 -15.96 6.44 -5.58
CA TYR A 155 -16.70 7.62 -5.09
C TYR A 155 -16.46 7.86 -3.58
N ASN A 156 -15.19 7.85 -3.16
CA ASN A 156 -14.76 8.06 -1.76
C ASN A 156 -15.36 7.05 -0.77
N GLY A 157 -15.55 5.81 -1.20
CA GLY A 157 -16.06 4.73 -0.35
C GLY A 157 -17.58 4.54 -0.38
N ASN A 158 -18.31 5.36 -1.15
CA ASN A 158 -19.76 5.25 -1.26
C ASN A 158 -20.23 4.08 -2.15
N VAL A 159 -19.33 3.54 -2.97
CA VAL A 159 -19.63 2.43 -3.87
C VAL A 159 -18.57 1.34 -3.72
N LEU A 160 -19.01 0.12 -3.51
CA LEU A 160 -18.20 -1.09 -3.58
C LEU A 160 -18.28 -1.66 -4.98
N ASN A 161 -17.14 -1.93 -5.61
CA ASN A 161 -17.07 -2.60 -6.90
C ASN A 161 -16.40 -3.95 -6.73
N ASP A 162 -17.13 -4.99 -7.07
CA ASP A 162 -16.59 -6.34 -7.17
C ASP A 162 -16.18 -6.63 -8.61
N MET A 163 -14.94 -7.07 -8.79
CA MET A 163 -14.39 -7.37 -10.10
C MET A 163 -13.69 -8.73 -10.13
N LYS A 164 -13.72 -9.38 -11.28
CA LYS A 164 -12.87 -10.52 -11.60
C LYS A 164 -11.91 -10.12 -12.71
N MET A 165 -10.69 -10.62 -12.63
CA MET A 165 -9.69 -10.40 -13.67
C MET A 165 -9.85 -11.41 -14.80
N GLY A 166 -9.24 -11.14 -15.95
CA GLY A 166 -9.24 -12.05 -17.11
C GLY A 166 -8.37 -13.29 -16.89
N GLU A 167 -8.11 -14.02 -17.97
CA GLU A 167 -7.40 -15.32 -17.92
C GLU A 167 -5.87 -15.18 -17.78
N ASN A 168 -5.30 -14.04 -18.16
CA ASN A 168 -3.85 -13.83 -18.09
C ASN A 168 -3.41 -13.66 -16.63
N LEU A 169 -2.38 -14.39 -16.23
CA LEU A 169 -1.79 -14.36 -14.91
C LEU A 169 -0.45 -13.56 -14.91
N PRO A 170 0.00 -13.12 -13.74
CA PRO A 170 -0.66 -13.23 -12.43
C PRO A 170 -1.80 -12.22 -12.28
N HIS A 171 -2.82 -12.52 -11.47
CA HIS A 171 -3.76 -11.51 -11.04
C HIS A 171 -3.08 -10.57 -10.06
N ILE A 172 -2.97 -9.29 -10.38
CA ILE A 172 -2.19 -8.34 -9.58
C ILE A 172 -3.12 -7.45 -8.77
N ALA A 173 -2.80 -7.26 -7.48
CA ALA A 173 -3.55 -6.34 -6.63
C ALA A 173 -2.66 -5.51 -5.71
N THR A 174 -2.99 -4.21 -5.57
CA THR A 174 -2.50 -3.42 -4.45
C THR A 174 -3.55 -3.41 -3.35
N VAL A 175 -3.15 -3.76 -2.12
CA VAL A 175 -4.03 -3.90 -0.96
C VAL A 175 -4.03 -2.62 -0.15
N ARG A 176 -5.20 -2.08 0.13
CA ARG A 176 -5.35 -0.89 0.97
C ARG A 176 -4.96 -1.20 2.42
N SER A 177 -4.13 -0.36 3.03
CA SER A 177 -3.73 -0.49 4.44
C SER A 177 -4.95 -0.55 5.36
N GLY A 178 -4.90 -1.43 6.37
CA GLY A 178 -5.96 -1.62 7.35
C GLY A 178 -7.16 -2.42 6.85
N SER A 179 -7.13 -2.96 5.61
CA SER A 179 -8.24 -3.77 5.08
C SER A 179 -8.25 -5.19 5.61
N PHE A 180 -7.12 -5.70 6.02
CA PHE A 180 -6.99 -7.08 6.51
C PHE A 180 -6.26 -7.15 7.86
N ALA A 181 -6.58 -8.15 8.65
CA ALA A 181 -5.91 -8.38 9.92
C ALA A 181 -4.46 -8.86 9.72
N LYS A 182 -3.55 -8.32 10.49
CA LYS A 182 -2.18 -8.79 10.60
C LYS A 182 -2.13 -9.98 11.58
N ASN A 183 -1.98 -11.20 11.05
CA ASN A 183 -1.91 -12.44 11.81
C ASN A 183 -0.47 -12.94 11.88
N LEU A 184 0.22 -12.63 12.97
CA LEU A 184 1.58 -13.09 13.21
C LEU A 184 1.56 -14.33 14.12
N ASP A 185 2.21 -15.40 13.66
CA ASP A 185 2.41 -16.64 14.43
C ASP A 185 3.91 -16.97 14.37
N GLU A 186 4.59 -16.69 15.45
CA GLU A 186 6.04 -16.88 15.58
C GLU A 186 6.46 -18.36 15.55
N SER A 187 5.51 -19.30 15.66
CA SER A 187 5.78 -20.73 15.54
C SER A 187 5.95 -21.20 14.09
N ARG A 188 5.59 -20.36 13.11
CA ARG A 188 5.73 -20.69 11.70
C ARG A 188 7.20 -20.72 11.30
N SER A 189 7.51 -21.66 10.42
CA SER A 189 8.82 -21.77 9.77
C SER A 189 8.69 -21.54 8.27
N GLY A 190 9.69 -20.95 7.65
CA GLY A 190 9.75 -20.71 6.21
C GLY A 190 11.19 -20.80 5.70
N GLU A 191 11.33 -21.01 4.41
CA GLU A 191 12.61 -21.01 3.71
C GLU A 191 12.97 -19.57 3.32
N VAL A 192 14.24 -19.19 3.44
CA VAL A 192 14.77 -17.94 2.89
C VAL A 192 15.76 -18.30 1.79
N ALA A 193 15.54 -17.79 0.59
CA ALA A 193 16.40 -17.99 -0.57
C ALA A 193 16.83 -16.65 -1.16
N ASP A 194 18.10 -16.55 -1.52
CA ASP A 194 18.63 -15.37 -2.21
C ASP A 194 18.50 -15.55 -3.73
N GLU A 195 17.93 -14.55 -4.38
CA GLU A 195 17.73 -14.50 -5.84
C GLU A 195 18.70 -13.50 -6.45
N ASP A 196 19.63 -14.02 -7.24
CA ASP A 196 20.60 -13.19 -7.96
C ASP A 196 19.95 -12.64 -9.25
N VAL A 197 19.04 -11.72 -9.06
CA VAL A 197 18.31 -11.04 -10.16
C VAL A 197 18.55 -9.55 -10.07
N THR A 198 18.95 -8.95 -11.19
CA THR A 198 19.24 -7.52 -11.30
C THR A 198 18.37 -6.86 -12.34
N ALA A 199 18.11 -5.56 -12.17
CA ALA A 199 17.50 -4.72 -13.20
C ALA A 199 18.58 -4.34 -14.25
N GLU A 200 18.21 -4.36 -15.53
CA GLU A 200 19.10 -4.09 -16.65
C GLU A 200 18.76 -2.78 -17.37
N ASP A 201 17.47 -2.43 -17.45
CA ASP A 201 17.00 -1.19 -18.10
C ASP A 201 16.79 -0.06 -17.09
N VAL A 202 17.87 0.39 -16.47
CA VAL A 202 17.84 1.47 -15.47
C VAL A 202 17.93 2.82 -16.21
N ARG A 203 16.78 3.46 -16.41
CA ARG A 203 16.65 4.75 -17.11
C ARG A 203 16.77 5.95 -16.20
N THR A 204 16.64 5.77 -14.87
CA THR A 204 16.68 6.83 -13.89
C THR A 204 17.73 6.54 -12.83
N LYS A 205 18.43 7.59 -12.37
CA LYS A 205 19.42 7.48 -11.30
C LYS A 205 19.07 8.50 -10.22
N VAL A 206 19.04 8.06 -8.98
CA VAL A 206 18.95 8.98 -7.83
C VAL A 206 20.26 9.77 -7.76
N VAL A 207 20.15 11.08 -7.90
CA VAL A 207 21.32 11.99 -7.84
C VAL A 207 21.55 12.40 -6.39
N GLU A 208 20.47 12.69 -5.65
CA GLU A 208 20.52 13.12 -4.27
C GLU A 208 19.21 12.72 -3.56
N THR A 209 19.31 12.28 -2.31
CA THR A 209 18.18 12.06 -1.42
C THR A 209 18.27 13.04 -0.25
N VAL A 210 17.37 14.02 -0.22
CA VAL A 210 17.24 14.91 0.92
C VAL A 210 16.27 14.28 1.91
N LYS A 211 16.76 13.79 3.03
CA LYS A 211 15.91 13.39 4.16
C LYS A 211 15.55 14.67 4.92
N GLU A 212 14.32 15.13 4.78
CA GLU A 212 13.78 16.03 5.79
C GLU A 212 13.81 15.29 7.13
N ILE A 213 14.37 15.95 8.16
CA ILE A 213 14.24 15.46 9.55
C ILE A 213 12.78 15.78 9.95
N ALA A 214 11.84 15.05 9.37
CA ALA A 214 10.47 15.05 9.85
C ALA A 214 10.42 14.17 11.09
N GLU A 215 9.81 14.66 12.14
CA GLU A 215 9.39 13.80 13.24
C GLU A 215 8.71 12.58 12.63
N SER A 216 9.20 11.38 12.95
CA SER A 216 8.68 10.13 12.39
C SER A 216 7.33 9.81 13.02
N VAL A 217 6.28 10.50 12.54
CA VAL A 217 4.91 10.25 13.01
C VAL A 217 4.37 9.04 12.27
N ASN A 218 4.30 7.91 12.95
CA ASN A 218 3.76 6.68 12.37
C ASN A 218 2.23 6.64 12.49
N LEU A 219 1.55 7.43 11.64
CA LEU A 219 0.09 7.46 11.57
C LEU A 219 -0.52 6.16 11.05
N GLU A 220 0.18 5.46 10.16
CA GLU A 220 -0.38 4.29 9.45
C GLU A 220 -0.51 3.07 10.36
N GLU A 221 0.31 2.97 11.40
CA GLU A 221 0.27 1.89 12.39
C GLU A 221 -0.43 2.26 13.71
N ALA A 222 -0.84 3.52 13.84
CA ALA A 222 -1.46 4.02 15.05
C ALA A 222 -2.81 3.33 15.34
N GLN A 223 -3.02 2.90 16.58
CA GLN A 223 -4.28 2.31 17.01
C GLN A 223 -5.32 3.38 17.38
N VAL A 224 -4.87 4.55 17.81
CA VAL A 224 -5.69 5.71 18.15
C VAL A 224 -5.12 6.93 17.46
N ILE A 225 -5.97 7.65 16.74
CA ILE A 225 -5.61 8.92 16.10
C ILE A 225 -6.57 10.00 16.60
N VAL A 226 -6.02 11.11 17.07
CA VAL A 226 -6.79 12.32 17.36
C VAL A 226 -6.41 13.36 16.32
N SER A 227 -7.36 13.79 15.51
CA SER A 227 -7.11 14.66 14.36
C SER A 227 -7.79 16.01 14.54
N GLY A 228 -7.04 17.07 14.25
CA GLY A 228 -7.55 18.44 14.28
C GLY A 228 -7.76 19.03 12.89
N GLY A 229 -8.88 19.72 12.72
CA GLY A 229 -9.18 20.50 11.53
C GLY A 229 -9.10 22.01 11.76
N ARG A 230 -9.35 22.78 10.70
CA ARG A 230 -9.39 24.25 10.76
C ARG A 230 -10.44 24.80 11.73
N GLY A 231 -11.46 23.98 12.09
CA GLY A 231 -12.46 24.33 13.09
C GLY A 231 -11.91 24.53 14.50
N MET A 232 -10.66 24.11 14.78
CA MET A 232 -9.95 24.42 16.03
C MET A 232 -9.65 25.93 16.17
N GLY A 233 -9.59 26.67 15.06
CA GLY A 233 -9.52 28.13 15.00
C GLY A 233 -8.14 28.74 15.17
N SER A 234 -7.23 28.11 15.90
CA SER A 234 -5.84 28.61 16.08
C SER A 234 -4.89 27.47 16.43
N LYS A 235 -3.59 27.74 16.30
CA LYS A 235 -2.52 26.85 16.73
C LYS A 235 -2.59 26.56 18.25
N ASP A 236 -2.90 27.58 19.06
CA ASP A 236 -2.99 27.41 20.50
C ASP A 236 -4.13 26.44 20.90
N ASN A 237 -5.27 26.52 20.21
CA ASN A 237 -6.36 25.56 20.41
C ASN A 237 -6.01 24.16 19.87
N PHE A 238 -5.13 24.06 18.86
CA PHE A 238 -4.69 22.76 18.37
C PHE A 238 -3.93 21.94 19.41
N ALA A 239 -3.33 22.61 20.42
CA ALA A 239 -2.72 21.94 21.56
C ALA A 239 -3.71 21.04 22.34
N LEU A 240 -5.02 21.30 22.27
CA LEU A 240 -6.03 20.39 22.86
C LEU A 240 -6.09 19.04 22.14
N VAL A 241 -5.84 19.01 20.83
CA VAL A 241 -5.75 17.77 20.06
C VAL A 241 -4.54 16.97 20.48
N GLU A 242 -3.40 17.64 20.67
CA GLU A 242 -2.15 17.04 21.14
C GLU A 242 -2.31 16.43 22.54
N GLN A 243 -2.88 17.18 23.47
CA GLN A 243 -3.15 16.72 24.83
C GLN A 243 -4.10 15.53 24.87
N LEU A 244 -5.16 15.55 24.05
CA LEU A 244 -6.10 14.43 23.98
C LEU A 244 -5.43 13.18 23.38
N ALA A 245 -4.59 13.35 22.37
CA ALA A 245 -3.81 12.25 21.80
C ALA A 245 -2.86 11.64 22.84
N GLU A 246 -2.16 12.47 23.61
CA GLU A 246 -1.26 12.03 24.67
C GLU A 246 -2.00 11.22 25.76
N VAL A 247 -3.13 11.72 26.25
CA VAL A 247 -3.94 11.04 27.28
C VAL A 247 -4.43 9.67 26.80
N LEU A 248 -4.75 9.54 25.51
CA LEU A 248 -5.24 8.30 24.94
C LEU A 248 -4.11 7.36 24.44
N GLY A 249 -2.86 7.76 24.59
CA GLY A 249 -1.72 7.03 24.03
C GLY A 249 -1.79 6.92 22.51
N GLY A 250 -2.39 7.92 21.86
CA GLY A 250 -2.61 7.98 20.44
C GLY A 250 -1.63 8.91 19.70
N VAL A 251 -1.82 9.03 18.41
CA VAL A 251 -1.02 9.87 17.51
C VAL A 251 -1.86 11.06 17.03
N VAL A 252 -1.22 12.21 16.89
CA VAL A 252 -1.86 13.42 16.36
C VAL A 252 -1.97 13.34 14.84
N GLY A 253 -3.21 13.52 14.34
CA GLY A 253 -3.48 13.71 12.91
C GLY A 253 -3.93 15.15 12.62
N ALA A 254 -3.93 15.53 11.34
CA ALA A 254 -4.41 16.84 10.94
C ALA A 254 -5.02 16.82 9.53
N THR A 255 -5.94 17.75 9.30
CA THR A 255 -6.43 18.02 7.95
C THR A 255 -5.44 18.91 7.18
N ARG A 256 -5.47 18.85 5.84
CA ARG A 256 -4.65 19.72 4.99
C ARG A 256 -4.77 21.20 5.33
N PRO A 257 -5.96 21.79 5.57
CA PRO A 257 -6.05 23.18 6.00
C PRO A 257 -5.29 23.51 7.29
N ALA A 258 -5.28 22.64 8.29
CA ALA A 258 -4.52 22.86 9.53
C ALA A 258 -3.00 22.84 9.29
N ILE A 259 -2.54 22.03 8.32
CA ILE A 259 -1.14 22.00 7.86
C ILE A 259 -0.79 23.30 7.13
N GLU A 260 -1.65 23.76 6.21
CA GLU A 260 -1.44 24.99 5.42
C GLU A 260 -1.41 26.25 6.31
N GLU A 261 -2.14 26.25 7.44
CA GLU A 261 -2.05 27.30 8.47
C GLU A 261 -0.77 27.19 9.34
N GLY A 262 0.05 26.16 9.14
CA GLY A 262 1.31 25.96 9.86
C GLY A 262 1.14 25.55 11.33
N TRP A 263 0.00 24.99 11.71
CA TRP A 263 -0.23 24.57 13.10
C TRP A 263 0.54 23.30 13.46
N VAL A 264 0.69 22.40 12.49
CA VAL A 264 1.38 21.11 12.64
C VAL A 264 2.09 20.73 11.34
N SER A 265 3.10 19.88 11.40
CA SER A 265 3.89 19.48 10.23
C SER A 265 3.09 18.59 9.26
N ARG A 266 3.53 18.54 7.99
CA ARG A 266 2.90 17.72 6.94
C ARG A 266 2.92 16.23 7.25
N ALA A 267 3.82 15.77 8.11
CA ALA A 267 3.91 14.37 8.54
C ALA A 267 2.62 13.87 9.22
N HIS A 268 1.81 14.78 9.78
CA HIS A 268 0.53 14.51 10.45
C HIS A 268 -0.67 14.53 9.50
N GLN A 269 -0.48 14.80 8.20
CA GLN A 269 -1.61 14.95 7.28
C GLN A 269 -2.32 13.62 7.01
N VAL A 270 -3.62 13.59 7.32
CA VAL A 270 -4.55 12.49 6.97
C VAL A 270 -5.45 12.90 5.83
N GLY A 271 -5.63 12.03 4.84
CA GLY A 271 -6.50 12.27 3.69
C GLY A 271 -5.93 11.78 2.37
N GLN A 272 -6.63 12.04 1.29
CA GLN A 272 -6.27 11.61 -0.08
C GLN A 272 -4.86 12.06 -0.52
N SER A 273 -4.45 13.26 -0.12
CA SER A 273 -3.13 13.84 -0.41
C SER A 273 -2.13 13.70 0.75
N GLY A 274 -2.50 12.99 1.79
CA GLY A 274 -1.69 12.67 2.96
C GLY A 274 -1.60 11.16 3.19
N LYS A 275 -1.57 10.75 4.47
CA LYS A 275 -1.56 9.34 4.83
C LYS A 275 -2.98 8.77 4.89
N ILE A 276 -3.15 7.53 4.44
CA ILE A 276 -4.37 6.75 4.57
C ILE A 276 -4.20 5.89 5.82
N VAL A 277 -5.16 5.99 6.74
CA VAL A 277 -5.09 5.37 8.07
C VAL A 277 -6.35 4.56 8.37
N ALA A 278 -6.20 3.52 9.20
CA ALA A 278 -7.30 2.68 9.65
C ALA A 278 -7.13 2.33 11.16
N PRO A 279 -7.08 3.32 12.07
CA PRO A 279 -6.94 3.07 13.49
C PRO A 279 -8.20 2.37 14.04
N LYS A 280 -8.08 1.78 15.23
CA LYS A 280 -9.25 1.31 15.97
C LYS A 280 -10.17 2.45 16.39
N LEU A 281 -9.59 3.60 16.73
CA LEU A 281 -10.33 4.80 17.15
C LEU A 281 -9.76 6.03 16.42
N TYR A 282 -10.64 6.75 15.75
CA TYR A 282 -10.33 8.04 15.13
C TYR A 282 -11.20 9.13 15.73
N ILE A 283 -10.59 10.14 16.34
CA ILE A 283 -11.31 11.30 16.91
C ILE A 283 -11.05 12.51 16.02
N ALA A 284 -12.12 13.05 15.43
CA ALA A 284 -12.10 14.19 14.51
C ALA A 284 -12.56 15.46 15.24
N CYS A 285 -11.65 16.39 15.51
CA CYS A 285 -11.92 17.64 16.21
C CYS A 285 -11.97 18.84 15.26
N GLY A 286 -13.10 19.50 15.13
CA GLY A 286 -13.26 20.67 14.26
C GLY A 286 -13.00 20.38 12.78
N ILE A 287 -13.38 19.20 12.32
CA ILE A 287 -13.22 18.72 10.93
C ILE A 287 -14.59 18.74 10.25
N SER A 288 -14.66 19.32 9.05
CA SER A 288 -15.91 19.48 8.29
C SER A 288 -16.38 18.23 7.54
N GLY A 289 -15.60 17.15 7.52
CA GLY A 289 -15.97 15.93 6.80
C GLY A 289 -15.79 16.01 5.27
N ALA A 290 -14.92 16.91 4.78
CA ALA A 290 -14.60 16.96 3.36
C ALA A 290 -14.16 15.58 2.83
N THR A 291 -14.67 15.17 1.67
CA THR A 291 -14.45 13.85 1.08
C THR A 291 -12.98 13.46 0.95
N GLN A 292 -12.09 14.44 0.70
CA GLN A 292 -10.64 14.23 0.61
C GLN A 292 -10.02 13.82 1.95
N HIS A 293 -10.58 14.27 3.08
CA HIS A 293 -10.13 13.87 4.41
C HIS A 293 -10.75 12.52 4.79
N VAL A 294 -12.06 12.38 4.60
CA VAL A 294 -12.82 11.16 4.92
C VAL A 294 -12.25 9.94 4.20
N SER A 295 -11.88 10.07 2.92
CA SER A 295 -11.27 8.97 2.15
C SER A 295 -9.97 8.43 2.75
N GLY A 296 -9.26 9.24 3.54
CA GLY A 296 -8.03 8.84 4.23
C GLY A 296 -8.25 8.14 5.58
N MET A 297 -9.46 8.15 6.16
CA MET A 297 -9.71 7.61 7.49
C MET A 297 -10.97 6.74 7.59
N ILE A 298 -11.72 6.58 6.51
CA ILE A 298 -12.99 5.83 6.48
C ILE A 298 -12.83 4.35 6.90
N GLY A 299 -11.63 3.79 6.81
CA GLY A 299 -11.30 2.45 7.28
C GLY A 299 -11.18 2.30 8.80
N SER A 300 -11.37 3.38 9.57
CA SER A 300 -11.26 3.36 11.03
C SER A 300 -12.36 2.50 11.67
N GLY A 301 -12.02 1.80 12.77
CA GLY A 301 -12.98 0.94 13.49
C GLY A 301 -14.11 1.73 14.14
N TYR A 302 -13.77 2.82 14.83
CA TYR A 302 -14.71 3.77 15.41
C TYR A 302 -14.29 5.18 15.06
N ILE A 303 -15.26 6.02 14.69
CA ILE A 303 -15.07 7.43 14.38
C ILE A 303 -15.91 8.26 15.36
N VAL A 304 -15.26 9.18 16.07
CA VAL A 304 -15.90 10.15 16.95
C VAL A 304 -15.68 11.54 16.38
N ALA A 305 -16.75 12.25 16.05
CA ALA A 305 -16.69 13.62 15.55
C ALA A 305 -17.06 14.62 16.67
N ILE A 306 -16.21 15.61 16.87
CA ILE A 306 -16.43 16.72 17.80
C ILE A 306 -16.44 18.00 16.97
N ASN A 307 -17.60 18.58 16.82
CA ASN A 307 -17.78 19.80 16.04
C ASN A 307 -18.87 20.69 16.68
N LYS A 308 -18.73 22.00 16.52
CA LYS A 308 -19.79 22.96 16.84
C LYS A 308 -20.79 23.16 15.71
N ASP A 309 -20.43 22.74 14.51
CA ASP A 309 -21.26 22.74 13.31
C ASP A 309 -22.01 21.41 13.27
N GLU A 310 -23.31 21.44 13.45
CA GLU A 310 -24.19 20.27 13.45
C GLU A 310 -24.37 19.67 12.05
N ASP A 311 -24.13 20.46 10.99
CA ASP A 311 -24.22 20.05 9.59
C ASP A 311 -22.88 19.53 9.04
N ALA A 312 -21.84 19.38 9.85
CA ALA A 312 -20.57 18.79 9.43
C ALA A 312 -20.76 17.32 9.02
N SER A 313 -20.24 16.97 7.82
CA SER A 313 -20.46 15.67 7.14
C SER A 313 -19.74 14.51 7.85
#